data_55d67dc14e8b6f4cb400f72cc2418164
#
_entry.id   55d67dc14e8b6f4cb400f72cc2418164
#
_cell.length_a   1.000
_cell.length_b   1.000
_cell.length_c   1.000
_cell.angle_alpha   90.00
_cell.angle_beta   90.00
_cell.angle_gamma   90.00
#
_symmetry.space_group_name_H-M   'P 1'
#
loop_
_entity.id
_entity.type
_entity.pdbx_description
1 polymer ?
#
loop_
_entity_poly.entity_id
_entity_poly.type
_entity_poly.pdbx_seq_one_letter_code
_entity_poly.pdbx_strand_id
1 'polypeptide(L)'
;MNQFRKIAFGGAMAGTALLGGALGASLIGTANAQTSSDSTSTTTADSTTPDARPAPDWSKGGHQANGITETVLSGDDLAKAQAAAEAAVPGATAERAETDAEGAAYEVHMTKADGSVVTVKLDSGFNVTETIDGMG
;
A
#
# COMPACT_ATOMS: atom_id res chain seq x y z
N MET A 1 38.58 -18.75 8.89
CA MET A 1 38.05 -19.60 7.81
C MET A 1 36.53 -19.67 7.98
N ASN A 2 35.80 -18.79 7.32
CA ASN A 2 34.35 -18.70 7.45
C ASN A 2 33.68 -19.32 6.21
N GLN A 3 32.99 -20.41 6.42
CA GLN A 3 32.25 -21.16 5.42
C GLN A 3 30.95 -20.45 5.10
N PHE A 4 30.88 -19.81 3.95
CA PHE A 4 29.61 -19.28 3.41
C PHE A 4 28.75 -20.45 2.91
N ARG A 5 27.66 -20.75 3.61
CA ARG A 5 26.64 -21.69 3.14
C ARG A 5 25.75 -21.00 2.09
N LYS A 6 25.94 -21.37 0.85
CA LYS A 6 25.04 -20.98 -0.25
C LYS A 6 23.77 -21.84 -0.13
N ILE A 7 22.65 -21.21 0.15
CA ILE A 7 21.34 -21.84 0.06
C ILE A 7 20.78 -21.48 -1.31
N ALA A 8 20.71 -22.49 -2.18
CA ALA A 8 20.04 -22.38 -3.48
C ALA A 8 18.57 -22.78 -3.30
N PHE A 9 17.65 -21.85 -3.49
CA PHE A 9 16.23 -22.16 -3.64
C PHE A 9 15.91 -22.30 -5.12
N GLY A 10 15.80 -23.53 -5.58
CA GLY A 10 15.17 -23.86 -6.84
C GLY A 10 13.69 -24.14 -6.60
N GLY A 11 12.81 -23.34 -7.15
CA GLY A 11 11.37 -23.57 -7.15
C GLY A 11 10.84 -23.50 -8.56
N ALA A 12 10.62 -24.66 -9.19
CA ALA A 12 9.89 -24.77 -10.45
C ALA A 12 8.39 -24.68 -10.17
N MET A 13 7.69 -23.75 -10.82
CA MET A 13 6.23 -23.72 -10.85
C MET A 13 5.75 -24.05 -12.26
N ALA A 14 5.15 -25.24 -12.37
CA ALA A 14 4.45 -25.70 -13.54
C ALA A 14 3.12 -24.97 -13.69
N GLY A 15 2.85 -24.50 -14.91
CA GLY A 15 1.59 -23.89 -15.28
C GLY A 15 0.47 -24.92 -15.43
N THR A 16 -0.75 -24.49 -15.11
CA THR A 16 -1.99 -25.12 -15.59
C THR A 16 -2.90 -24.05 -16.15
N ALA A 17 -3.02 -24.09 -17.48
CA ALA A 17 -4.05 -23.38 -18.21
C ALA A 17 -5.37 -24.17 -18.08
N LEU A 18 -6.46 -23.51 -17.71
CA LEU A 18 -7.82 -24.02 -17.85
C LEU A 18 -8.62 -23.08 -18.75
N LEU A 19 -8.83 -23.56 -19.96
CA LEU A 19 -9.83 -23.09 -20.91
C LEU A 19 -11.21 -23.66 -20.52
N GLY A 20 -12.18 -22.79 -20.43
CA GLY A 20 -13.59 -23.13 -20.40
C GLY A 20 -14.38 -21.81 -20.47
N GLY A 21 -15.02 -21.47 -21.43
CA GLY A 21 -15.92 -21.97 -22.43
C GLY A 21 -17.35 -22.11 -21.91
N ALA A 22 -18.28 -21.26 -22.39
CA ALA A 22 -19.70 -21.50 -22.69
C ALA A 22 -20.55 -20.30 -22.32
N LEU A 23 -21.09 -19.62 -23.35
CA LEU A 23 -22.42 -19.80 -23.94
C LEU A 23 -23.58 -19.57 -22.94
N GLY A 24 -24.22 -18.42 -23.07
CA GLY A 24 -25.51 -18.32 -23.68
C GLY A 24 -26.66 -18.38 -22.71
N ALA A 25 -27.46 -17.39 -22.67
CA ALA A 25 -28.91 -17.50 -22.83
C ALA A 25 -29.56 -16.12 -22.71
N SER A 26 -30.06 -15.66 -23.82
CA SER A 26 -31.09 -14.63 -23.92
C SER A 26 -32.37 -15.15 -23.30
N LEU A 27 -32.96 -14.40 -22.38
CA LEU A 27 -34.38 -14.52 -22.09
C LEU A 27 -35.05 -13.16 -22.32
N ILE A 28 -35.71 -13.13 -23.45
CA ILE A 28 -36.73 -12.15 -23.80
C ILE A 28 -37.96 -12.45 -22.97
N GLY A 29 -38.32 -11.55 -22.11
CA GLY A 29 -39.57 -11.57 -21.37
C GLY A 29 -40.36 -10.31 -21.64
N THR A 30 -41.45 -10.45 -22.36
CA THR A 30 -42.39 -9.45 -22.83
C THR A 30 -43.13 -8.72 -21.72
N ALA A 31 -43.23 -7.41 -21.91
CA ALA A 31 -44.31 -6.47 -21.60
C ALA A 31 -45.29 -6.77 -20.47
N ASN A 32 -45.42 -5.82 -19.53
CA ASN A 32 -46.74 -5.29 -19.22
C ASN A 32 -46.64 -3.82 -18.87
N ALA A 33 -47.40 -3.02 -19.60
CA ALA A 33 -47.52 -1.59 -19.45
C ALA A 33 -48.41 -1.29 -18.25
N GLN A 34 -47.94 -0.44 -17.35
CA GLN A 34 -48.80 0.31 -16.46
C GLN A 34 -48.28 1.73 -16.32
N THR A 35 -49.00 2.62 -16.89
CA THR A 35 -48.89 4.06 -16.78
C THR A 35 -49.08 4.51 -15.34
N SER A 36 -48.14 5.22 -14.82
CA SER A 36 -48.36 6.23 -13.79
C SER A 36 -47.21 7.24 -13.83
N SER A 37 -47.64 8.47 -13.92
CA SER A 37 -46.93 9.71 -14.10
C SER A 37 -45.82 10.00 -13.12
N ASP A 38 -44.82 10.68 -13.65
CA ASP A 38 -44.10 11.78 -13.01
C ASP A 38 -43.05 11.41 -11.93
N SER A 39 -41.83 11.46 -12.37
CA SER A 39 -40.73 12.19 -11.76
C SER A 39 -39.46 11.92 -12.55
N THR A 40 -39.05 12.89 -13.31
CA THR A 40 -37.76 12.95 -13.98
C THR A 40 -36.63 12.95 -12.95
N SER A 41 -36.14 11.80 -12.59
CA SER A 41 -34.85 11.66 -11.97
C SER A 41 -33.88 11.16 -13.02
N THR A 42 -33.22 12.08 -13.68
CA THR A 42 -31.99 11.82 -14.42
C THR A 42 -30.98 11.24 -13.44
N THR A 43 -30.98 9.93 -13.28
CA THR A 43 -29.86 9.23 -12.65
C THR A 43 -28.73 9.25 -13.68
N THR A 44 -27.96 10.31 -13.66
CA THR A 44 -26.61 10.30 -14.19
C THR A 44 -25.94 9.11 -13.53
N ALA A 45 -25.61 8.08 -14.30
CA ALA A 45 -24.71 7.04 -13.85
C ALA A 45 -23.39 7.74 -13.50
N ASP A 46 -23.25 8.08 -12.23
CA ASP A 46 -22.00 8.51 -11.66
C ASP A 46 -21.05 7.31 -11.80
N SER A 47 -20.14 7.44 -12.76
CA SER A 47 -18.96 6.61 -12.82
C SER A 47 -18.17 6.94 -11.55
N THR A 48 -18.44 6.20 -10.49
CA THR A 48 -17.58 6.21 -9.30
C THR A 48 -16.20 5.71 -9.73
N THR A 49 -15.38 6.66 -10.19
CA THR A 49 -13.94 6.56 -10.09
C THR A 49 -13.67 6.15 -8.64
N PRO A 50 -12.90 5.08 -8.38
CA PRO A 50 -12.54 4.75 -7.02
C PRO A 50 -12.04 6.02 -6.36
N ASP A 51 -12.64 6.36 -5.23
CA ASP A 51 -12.35 7.56 -4.44
C ASP A 51 -10.83 7.62 -4.25
N ALA A 52 -10.16 8.40 -5.10
CA ALA A 52 -8.72 8.59 -5.01
C ALA A 52 -8.49 9.36 -3.73
N ARG A 53 -8.22 8.61 -2.66
CA ARG A 53 -7.85 9.20 -1.37
C ARG A 53 -6.74 10.21 -1.64
N PRO A 54 -6.85 11.46 -1.16
CA PRO A 54 -5.80 12.45 -1.38
C PRO A 54 -4.44 11.86 -0.97
N ALA A 55 -3.42 12.13 -1.77
CA ALA A 55 -2.06 11.71 -1.42
C ALA A 55 -1.68 12.30 -0.05
N PRO A 56 -0.95 11.54 0.79
CA PRO A 56 -0.48 12.05 2.07
C PRO A 56 0.34 13.34 1.89
N ASP A 57 0.18 14.27 2.82
CA ASP A 57 1.00 15.49 2.85
C ASP A 57 2.28 15.21 3.64
N TRP A 58 3.32 14.78 2.95
CA TRP A 58 4.61 14.42 3.54
C TRP A 58 5.36 15.59 4.18
N SER A 59 4.91 16.84 3.99
CA SER A 59 5.48 18.01 4.66
C SER A 59 5.03 18.15 6.12
N LYS A 60 3.97 17.46 6.49
CA LYS A 60 3.45 17.44 7.85
C LYS A 60 4.04 16.26 8.60
N GLY A 61 4.97 16.54 9.50
CA GLY A 61 5.51 15.61 10.47
C GLY A 61 4.91 15.81 11.85
N GLY A 62 5.39 15.03 12.82
CA GLY A 62 5.04 15.24 14.21
C GLY A 62 3.77 14.53 14.64
N HIS A 63 3.52 13.33 14.14
CA HIS A 63 2.53 12.44 14.73
C HIS A 63 2.80 12.31 16.23
N GLN A 64 1.76 12.19 17.03
CA GLN A 64 1.87 12.08 18.48
C GLN A 64 1.15 10.84 18.96
N ALA A 65 1.89 9.95 19.60
CA ALA A 65 1.36 8.82 20.30
C ALA A 65 2.09 8.63 21.63
N ASN A 66 1.41 8.10 22.64
CA ASN A 66 1.98 7.80 23.95
C ASN A 66 2.70 8.98 24.65
N GLY A 67 2.36 10.22 24.32
CA GLY A 67 3.01 11.43 24.86
C GLY A 67 4.34 11.76 24.18
N ILE A 68 4.71 11.07 23.10
CA ILE A 68 5.90 11.30 22.29
C ILE A 68 5.47 11.99 21.01
N THR A 69 6.24 13.01 20.59
CA THR A 69 6.09 13.64 19.27
C THR A 69 7.20 13.12 18.37
N GLU A 70 6.82 12.61 17.23
CA GLU A 70 7.77 12.15 16.21
C GLU A 70 8.57 13.30 15.63
N THR A 71 9.84 13.05 15.39
CA THR A 71 10.78 14.03 14.85
C THR A 71 11.39 13.50 13.56
N VAL A 72 11.36 14.31 12.50
CA VAL A 72 11.96 13.95 11.22
C VAL A 72 13.47 13.71 11.38
N LEU A 73 13.96 12.60 10.86
CA LEU A 73 15.37 12.26 10.86
C LEU A 73 16.15 13.17 9.90
N SER A 74 17.43 13.34 10.19
CA SER A 74 18.35 14.10 9.35
C SER A 74 19.75 13.50 9.36
N GLY A 75 20.60 13.92 8.41
CA GLY A 75 21.99 13.48 8.34
C GLY A 75 22.15 11.96 8.14
N ASP A 76 23.07 11.36 8.87
CA ASP A 76 23.42 9.95 8.71
C ASP A 76 22.30 9.00 9.10
N ASP A 77 21.48 9.35 10.08
CA ASP A 77 20.38 8.50 10.53
C ASP A 77 19.25 8.47 9.51
N LEU A 78 18.96 9.59 8.85
CA LEU A 78 18.06 9.63 7.70
C LEU A 78 18.55 8.70 6.58
N ALA A 79 19.83 8.80 6.21
CA ALA A 79 20.40 7.99 5.14
C ALA A 79 20.34 6.49 5.43
N LYS A 80 20.63 6.09 6.67
CA LYS A 80 20.57 4.69 7.11
C LYS A 80 19.12 4.16 7.11
N ALA A 81 18.19 4.95 7.66
CA ALA A 81 16.78 4.57 7.70
C ALA A 81 16.20 4.39 6.30
N GLN A 82 16.46 5.33 5.39
CA GLN A 82 16.02 5.23 4.00
C GLN A 82 16.61 4.00 3.30
N ALA A 83 17.92 3.77 3.41
CA ALA A 83 18.57 2.62 2.79
C ALA A 83 18.02 1.28 3.30
N ALA A 84 17.72 1.17 4.59
CA ALA A 84 17.11 -0.02 5.17
C ALA A 84 15.67 -0.24 4.66
N ALA A 85 14.88 0.83 4.58
CA ALA A 85 13.51 0.76 4.11
C ALA A 85 13.42 0.44 2.60
N GLU A 86 14.26 1.06 1.76
CA GLU A 86 14.35 0.77 0.33
C GLU A 86 14.78 -0.67 0.04
N ALA A 87 15.66 -1.22 0.88
CA ALA A 87 16.05 -2.63 0.78
C ALA A 87 14.90 -3.58 1.16
N ALA A 88 14.04 -3.17 2.09
CA ALA A 88 12.88 -3.96 2.52
C ALA A 88 11.70 -3.89 1.54
N VAL A 89 11.52 -2.75 0.87
CA VAL A 89 10.43 -2.53 -0.10
C VAL A 89 11.02 -2.05 -1.43
N PRO A 90 11.58 -2.96 -2.23
CA PRO A 90 12.23 -2.62 -3.49
C PRO A 90 11.26 -1.92 -4.46
N GLY A 91 11.68 -0.80 -5.04
CA GLY A 91 10.90 -0.03 -5.99
C GLY A 91 9.91 0.96 -5.38
N ALA A 92 9.82 1.05 -4.05
CA ALA A 92 9.14 2.14 -3.38
C ALA A 92 10.09 3.33 -3.17
N THR A 93 9.51 4.53 -3.06
CA THR A 93 10.23 5.78 -2.77
C THR A 93 10.08 6.12 -1.30
N ALA A 94 11.17 6.36 -0.59
CA ALA A 94 11.15 6.85 0.79
C ALA A 94 10.78 8.34 0.78
N GLU A 95 9.63 8.65 1.36
CA GLU A 95 9.09 10.02 1.40
C GLU A 95 9.51 10.76 2.67
N ARG A 96 9.50 10.07 3.81
CA ARG A 96 9.83 10.64 5.11
C ARG A 96 10.32 9.56 6.05
N ALA A 97 11.31 9.90 6.88
CA ALA A 97 11.79 9.07 7.98
C ALA A 97 11.73 9.87 9.28
N GLU A 98 11.22 9.27 10.35
CA GLU A 98 10.99 9.90 11.66
C GLU A 98 11.36 8.96 12.79
N THR A 99 11.45 9.53 14.00
CA THR A 99 11.38 8.72 15.22
C THR A 99 9.98 8.16 15.37
N ASP A 100 9.83 6.96 15.89
CA ASP A 100 8.53 6.32 16.10
C ASP A 100 8.03 6.57 17.53
N ALA A 101 6.76 6.95 17.67
CA ALA A 101 6.07 7.14 18.95
C ALA A 101 5.31 5.89 19.42
N GLU A 102 5.25 4.82 18.63
CA GLU A 102 4.40 3.64 18.86
C GLU A 102 5.16 2.39 19.27
N GLY A 103 6.48 2.44 19.35
CA GLY A 103 7.28 1.37 19.96
C GLY A 103 8.49 0.90 19.18
N ALA A 104 8.65 1.31 17.91
CA ALA A 104 9.91 1.15 17.21
C ALA A 104 10.88 2.31 17.56
N ALA A 105 12.09 2.30 17.04
CA ALA A 105 12.99 3.44 17.19
C ALA A 105 12.76 4.48 16.10
N TYR A 106 12.54 4.01 14.87
CA TYR A 106 12.33 4.85 13.70
C TYR A 106 11.26 4.23 12.81
N GLU A 107 10.64 5.09 11.98
CA GLU A 107 9.78 4.67 10.90
C GLU A 107 10.09 5.42 9.61
N VAL A 108 9.82 4.76 8.48
CA VAL A 108 9.98 5.34 7.14
C VAL A 108 8.68 5.16 6.38
N HIS A 109 8.05 6.27 6.01
CA HIS A 109 6.90 6.27 5.11
C HIS A 109 7.36 6.24 3.67
N MET A 110 6.80 5.34 2.88
CA MET A 110 7.19 5.11 1.50
C MET A 110 5.98 5.06 0.58
N THR A 111 6.18 5.44 -0.68
CA THR A 111 5.17 5.31 -1.75
C THR A 111 5.63 4.24 -2.73
N LYS A 112 4.79 3.21 -2.95
CA LYS A 112 5.01 2.17 -3.96
C LYS A 112 4.71 2.69 -5.36
N ALA A 113 5.16 1.98 -6.39
CA ALA A 113 4.95 2.36 -7.79
C ALA A 113 3.47 2.45 -8.20
N ASP A 114 2.59 1.76 -7.51
CA ASP A 114 1.13 1.81 -7.71
C ASP A 114 0.44 2.97 -6.96
N GLY A 115 1.23 3.79 -6.24
CA GLY A 115 0.74 4.92 -5.44
C GLY A 115 0.25 4.52 -4.04
N SER A 116 0.30 3.25 -3.68
CA SER A 116 -0.02 2.84 -2.31
C SER A 116 1.10 3.22 -1.33
N VAL A 117 0.71 3.49 -0.09
CA VAL A 117 1.64 3.84 0.99
C VAL A 117 1.99 2.60 1.80
N VAL A 118 3.21 2.55 2.26
CA VAL A 118 3.71 1.54 3.20
C VAL A 118 4.61 2.21 4.23
N THR A 119 4.54 1.77 5.47
CA THR A 119 5.41 2.21 6.56
C THR A 119 6.35 1.08 6.95
N VAL A 120 7.64 1.36 7.04
CA VAL A 120 8.68 0.43 7.48
C VAL A 120 9.18 0.86 8.85
N LYS A 121 9.01 0.02 9.87
CA LYS A 121 9.48 0.27 11.23
C LYS A 121 10.87 -0.35 11.45
N LEU A 122 11.73 0.39 12.15
CA LEU A 122 13.12 0.05 12.34
C LEU A 122 13.49 0.09 13.84
N ASP A 123 14.40 -0.78 14.24
CA ASP A 123 15.04 -0.71 15.56
C ASP A 123 16.13 0.38 15.60
N SER A 124 16.72 0.60 16.77
CA SER A 124 17.80 1.57 16.97
C SER A 124 19.10 1.24 16.21
N GLY A 125 19.22 0.04 15.68
CA GLY A 125 20.31 -0.40 14.81
C GLY A 125 19.97 -0.29 13.32
N PHE A 126 18.83 0.31 12.97
CA PHE A 126 18.28 0.40 11.60
C PHE A 126 17.95 -0.95 10.96
N ASN A 127 17.68 -1.98 11.78
CA ASN A 127 17.15 -3.24 11.25
C ASN A 127 15.63 -3.13 11.13
N VAL A 128 15.09 -3.65 10.02
CA VAL A 128 13.65 -3.68 9.81
C VAL A 128 13.00 -4.63 10.81
N THR A 129 12.03 -4.13 11.56
CA THR A 129 11.25 -4.90 12.54
C THR A 129 9.85 -5.22 12.02
N GLU A 130 9.27 -4.31 11.23
CA GLU A 130 7.92 -4.46 10.71
C GLU A 130 7.74 -3.68 9.40
N THR A 131 6.79 -4.13 8.58
CA THR A 131 6.34 -3.42 7.38
C THR A 131 4.82 -3.44 7.36
N ILE A 132 4.19 -2.27 7.33
CA ILE A 132 2.74 -2.07 7.48
C ILE A 132 2.22 -1.39 6.21
N ASP A 133 1.14 -1.91 5.62
CA ASP A 133 0.47 -1.22 4.52
C ASP A 133 -0.32 -0.01 5.05
N GLY A 134 -0.06 1.16 4.49
CA GLY A 134 -0.63 2.43 4.93
C GLY A 134 0.32 3.27 5.76
N MET A 135 -0.26 4.26 6.45
CA MET A 135 0.42 5.05 7.49
C MET A 135 0.37 4.23 8.77
N GLY A 136 1.52 3.96 9.36
CA GLY A 136 1.64 3.24 10.61
C GLY A 136 1.12 4.02 11.77
#